data_14a5aacd2c7e9bcc18999dac6d546604
#
_entry.id   14a5aacd2c7e9bcc18999dac6d546604
#
_cell.length_a   1.000
_cell.length_b   1.000
_cell.length_c   1.000
_cell.angle_alpha   90.00
_cell.angle_beta   90.00
_cell.angle_gamma   90.00
#
_symmetry.space_group_name_H-M   'P 1'
#
loop_
_entity.id
_entity.type
_entity.pdbx_description
1 polymer ?
#
loop_
_entity_poly.entity_id
_entity_poly.type
_entity_poly.pdbx_seq_one_letter_code
_entity_poly.pdbx_strand_id
1 'polypeptide(L)'
;DGAVAVDARIVIDHAPQNMTGRPNAYQHLSILPYPARYEQVWPLRGGGEYTIRPIHPDDAQMLQTFAKGLSSESRYFRFASAMTELPANMLSRFTLIDYDREMALVAVVKERHANEDGEITETERVVGVSRYITNPDQSTCEFSLVVADDFAGKGLGSRLMESIMEVAREKGLSEIIGLVLVNNGNMLKL
;
A
#
# COMPACT_ATOMS: atom_id res chain seq x y z
N ASP A 1 9.47 -5.84 33.94
CA ASP A 1 8.84 -5.35 32.71
C ASP A 1 9.92 -4.68 31.87
N GLY A 2 10.47 -5.43 30.89
CA GLY A 2 11.51 -4.93 29.99
C GLY A 2 10.92 -4.50 28.65
N ALA A 3 11.40 -3.40 28.08
CA ALA A 3 11.10 -3.00 26.70
C ALA A 3 11.95 -3.86 25.76
N VAL A 4 11.34 -4.41 24.72
CA VAL A 4 12.02 -5.14 23.65
C VAL A 4 11.90 -4.33 22.38
N ALA A 5 13.05 -3.97 21.77
CA ALA A 5 13.07 -3.40 20.43
C ALA A 5 12.79 -4.51 19.42
N VAL A 6 11.71 -4.39 18.66
CA VAL A 6 11.27 -5.39 17.67
C VAL A 6 11.90 -5.15 16.31
N ASP A 7 12.21 -3.89 15.99
CA ASP A 7 12.95 -3.48 14.81
C ASP A 7 13.69 -2.17 15.10
N ALA A 8 14.89 -2.01 14.56
CA ALA A 8 15.62 -0.76 14.65
C ALA A 8 16.36 -0.50 13.34
N ARG A 9 16.08 0.64 12.72
CA ARG A 9 16.78 1.12 11.53
C ARG A 9 17.58 2.36 11.89
N ILE A 10 18.89 2.29 11.69
CA ILE A 10 19.79 3.44 11.88
C ILE A 10 20.26 3.89 10.51
N VAL A 11 19.95 5.12 10.13
CA VAL A 11 20.49 5.78 8.96
C VAL A 11 21.47 6.84 9.45
N ILE A 12 22.73 6.69 9.04
CA ILE A 12 23.77 7.68 9.35
C ILE A 12 23.93 8.55 8.10
N ASP A 13 23.45 9.77 8.17
CA ASP A 13 23.63 10.77 7.13
C ASP A 13 24.85 11.64 7.49
N HIS A 14 25.77 11.81 6.55
CA HIS A 14 26.83 12.82 6.66
C HIS A 14 26.18 14.17 6.34
N ALA A 15 25.73 14.88 7.37
CA ALA A 15 25.16 16.21 7.22
C ALA A 15 26.13 17.12 6.45
N PRO A 16 25.72 17.73 5.32
CA PRO A 16 26.53 18.74 4.66
C PRO A 16 26.77 19.91 5.64
N GLN A 17 27.99 20.41 5.70
CA GLN A 17 28.45 21.42 6.67
C GLN A 17 27.73 22.78 6.56
N ASN A 18 26.70 22.94 5.71
CA ASN A 18 25.93 24.17 5.54
C ASN A 18 24.46 23.94 5.93
N MET A 19 24.20 23.81 7.23
CA MET A 19 22.84 23.66 7.78
C MET A 19 22.11 25.02 8.01
N THR A 20 22.24 25.96 7.12
CA THR A 20 21.39 27.17 7.16
C THR A 20 20.20 26.95 6.24
N GLY A 21 19.09 26.40 6.77
CA GLY A 21 17.83 26.39 6.05
C GLY A 21 17.03 25.09 6.01
N ARG A 22 17.33 24.07 6.81
CA ARG A 22 16.41 22.92 6.98
C ARG A 22 15.38 23.23 8.08
N PRO A 23 14.11 23.49 7.76
CA PRO A 23 13.07 23.45 8.77
C PRO A 23 12.93 22.00 9.23
N ASN A 24 13.09 21.79 10.54
CA ASN A 24 12.85 20.53 11.26
C ASN A 24 13.82 19.35 11.01
N ALA A 25 15.05 19.45 11.53
CA ALA A 25 16.00 18.33 11.61
C ALA A 25 15.47 17.06 12.33
N TYR A 26 14.33 17.14 12.99
CA TYR A 26 13.69 16.06 13.75
C TYR A 26 12.34 15.60 13.15
N GLN A 27 11.98 16.04 11.98
CA GLN A 27 10.71 15.67 11.34
C GLN A 27 10.60 14.14 11.13
N HIS A 28 11.72 13.47 10.91
CA HIS A 28 11.79 12.00 10.79
C HIS A 28 11.53 11.25 12.10
N LEU A 29 11.52 11.94 13.25
CA LEU A 29 11.19 11.36 14.55
C LEU A 29 9.72 11.56 14.93
N SER A 30 8.96 12.33 14.15
CA SER A 30 7.54 12.53 14.41
C SER A 30 6.74 11.37 13.82
N ILE A 31 5.84 10.81 14.63
CA ILE A 31 4.83 9.88 14.13
C ILE A 31 3.84 10.71 13.32
N LEU A 32 3.79 10.48 12.02
CA LEU A 32 2.82 11.15 11.17
C LEU A 32 1.41 10.59 11.41
N PRO A 33 0.41 11.48 11.54
CA PRO A 33 -0.98 11.04 11.63
C PRO A 33 -1.41 10.36 10.33
N TYR A 34 -2.48 9.57 10.41
CA TYR A 34 -3.10 8.96 9.24
C TYR A 34 -3.41 10.01 8.17
N PRO A 35 -2.91 9.84 6.94
CA PRO A 35 -2.99 10.88 5.91
C PRO A 35 -4.31 10.82 5.12
N ALA A 36 -5.43 11.09 5.78
CA ALA A 36 -6.79 11.04 5.23
C ALA A 36 -6.99 11.87 3.95
N ARG A 37 -6.12 12.86 3.69
CA ARG A 37 -6.18 13.68 2.45
C ARG A 37 -6.05 12.87 1.16
N TYR A 38 -5.54 11.65 1.24
CA TYR A 38 -5.41 10.73 0.10
C TYR A 38 -6.61 9.80 -0.08
N GLU A 39 -7.66 9.96 0.71
CA GLU A 39 -8.91 9.22 0.51
C GLU A 39 -9.68 9.79 -0.66
N GLN A 40 -9.99 8.95 -1.65
CA GLN A 40 -10.69 9.34 -2.85
C GLN A 40 -11.67 8.25 -3.30
N VAL A 41 -12.86 8.66 -3.68
CA VAL A 41 -13.88 7.76 -4.23
C VAL A 41 -13.86 7.82 -5.75
N TRP A 42 -13.88 6.67 -6.38
CA TRP A 42 -13.79 6.52 -7.84
C TRP A 42 -14.90 5.62 -8.37
N PRO A 43 -15.46 5.93 -9.55
CA PRO A 43 -16.42 5.06 -10.21
C PRO A 43 -15.73 3.79 -10.72
N LEU A 44 -16.39 2.65 -10.53
CA LEU A 44 -15.94 1.36 -11.05
C LEU A 44 -16.49 1.14 -12.47
N ARG A 45 -15.66 0.70 -13.39
CA ARG A 45 -16.11 0.27 -14.72
C ARG A 45 -17.05 -0.92 -14.59
N GLY A 46 -18.27 -0.76 -15.03
CA GLY A 46 -19.32 -1.78 -14.89
C GLY A 46 -20.36 -1.47 -13.80
N GLY A 47 -20.19 -0.36 -13.09
CA GLY A 47 -21.13 0.14 -12.08
C GLY A 47 -20.60 0.02 -10.64
N GLY A 48 -21.14 0.89 -9.78
CA GLY A 48 -20.66 1.02 -8.40
C GLY A 48 -19.47 1.96 -8.27
N GLU A 49 -18.87 1.95 -7.10
CA GLU A 49 -17.72 2.79 -6.75
C GLU A 49 -16.74 2.01 -5.87
N TYR A 50 -15.53 2.51 -5.78
CA TYR A 50 -14.50 2.05 -4.84
C TYR A 50 -13.79 3.24 -4.23
N THR A 51 -13.28 3.06 -3.03
CA THR A 51 -12.49 4.07 -2.33
C THR A 51 -11.02 3.67 -2.39
N ILE A 52 -10.15 4.58 -2.83
CA ILE A 52 -8.70 4.46 -2.60
C ILE A 52 -8.38 5.27 -1.34
N ARG A 53 -7.71 4.65 -0.39
CA ARG A 53 -7.29 5.28 0.85
C ARG A 53 -5.97 4.71 1.37
N PRO A 54 -5.23 5.45 2.21
CA PRO A 54 -4.08 4.87 2.91
C PRO A 54 -4.51 3.63 3.71
N ILE A 55 -3.60 2.68 3.81
CA ILE A 55 -3.84 1.48 4.63
C ILE A 55 -3.89 1.88 6.11
N HIS A 56 -4.80 1.27 6.85
CA HIS A 56 -4.96 1.47 8.30
C HIS A 56 -4.48 0.22 9.06
N PRO A 57 -4.00 0.34 10.31
CA PRO A 57 -3.66 -0.84 11.12
C PRO A 57 -4.79 -1.87 11.22
N ASP A 58 -6.03 -1.41 11.28
CA ASP A 58 -7.22 -2.27 11.37
C ASP A 58 -7.53 -3.05 10.08
N ASP A 59 -6.86 -2.73 8.97
CA ASP A 59 -7.04 -3.43 7.69
C ASP A 59 -6.38 -4.83 7.67
N ALA A 60 -5.71 -5.24 8.73
CA ALA A 60 -4.95 -6.49 8.76
C ALA A 60 -5.79 -7.71 8.34
N GLN A 61 -7.01 -7.83 8.86
CA GLN A 61 -7.90 -8.94 8.51
C GLN A 61 -8.38 -8.88 7.05
N MET A 62 -8.72 -7.69 6.55
CA MET A 62 -9.12 -7.49 5.15
C MET A 62 -7.96 -7.77 4.20
N LEU A 63 -6.74 -7.33 4.56
CA LEU A 63 -5.54 -7.59 3.77
C LEU A 63 -5.20 -9.08 3.72
N GLN A 64 -5.39 -9.81 4.83
CA GLN A 64 -5.21 -11.25 4.86
C GLN A 64 -6.23 -11.98 3.97
N THR A 65 -7.50 -11.58 4.04
CA THR A 65 -8.56 -12.12 3.19
C THR A 65 -8.28 -11.85 1.70
N PHE A 66 -7.85 -10.64 1.38
CA PHE A 66 -7.43 -10.26 0.04
C PHE A 66 -6.28 -11.14 -0.48
N ALA A 67 -5.21 -11.31 0.32
CA ALA A 67 -4.07 -12.13 -0.08
C ALA A 67 -4.43 -13.60 -0.30
N LYS A 68 -5.32 -14.16 0.53
CA LYS A 68 -5.85 -15.53 0.35
C LYS A 68 -6.70 -15.67 -0.91
N GLY A 69 -7.43 -14.64 -1.28
CA GLY A 69 -8.30 -14.61 -2.45
C GLY A 69 -7.58 -14.49 -3.79
N LEU A 70 -6.30 -14.10 -3.80
CA LEU A 70 -5.51 -14.01 -5.03
C LEU A 70 -5.25 -15.39 -5.64
N SER A 71 -5.20 -15.47 -6.97
CA SER A 71 -4.72 -16.67 -7.69
C SER A 71 -3.27 -16.99 -7.31
N SER A 72 -2.85 -18.22 -7.56
CA SER A 72 -1.45 -18.64 -7.34
C SER A 72 -0.48 -17.80 -8.18
N GLU A 73 -0.89 -17.41 -9.38
CA GLU A 73 -0.10 -16.58 -10.28
C GLU A 73 0.04 -15.15 -9.73
N SER A 74 -1.07 -14.50 -9.34
CA SER A 74 -1.05 -13.15 -8.75
C SER A 74 -0.26 -13.09 -7.45
N ARG A 75 -0.36 -14.12 -6.60
CA ARG A 75 0.48 -14.24 -5.41
C ARG A 75 1.96 -14.36 -5.75
N TYR A 76 2.29 -15.22 -6.72
CA TYR A 76 3.67 -15.39 -7.15
C TYR A 76 4.26 -14.09 -7.71
N PHE A 77 3.53 -13.37 -8.57
CA PHE A 77 3.98 -12.09 -9.10
C PHE A 77 4.18 -11.03 -8.01
N ARG A 78 3.36 -11.07 -6.96
CA ARG A 78 3.44 -10.08 -5.88
C ARG A 78 4.50 -10.40 -4.83
N PHE A 79 4.67 -11.66 -4.47
CA PHE A 79 5.48 -12.08 -3.31
C PHE A 79 6.71 -12.90 -3.70
N ALA A 80 6.88 -13.24 -4.97
CA ALA A 80 7.90 -14.17 -5.48
C ALA A 80 7.97 -15.48 -4.66
N SER A 81 6.82 -15.93 -4.14
CA SER A 81 6.69 -17.06 -3.23
C SER A 81 5.36 -17.78 -3.44
N ALA A 82 5.36 -19.08 -3.15
CA ALA A 82 4.16 -19.92 -3.19
C ALA A 82 3.30 -19.83 -1.91
N MET A 83 3.50 -18.80 -1.07
CA MET A 83 2.73 -18.63 0.16
C MET A 83 1.23 -18.50 -0.14
N THR A 84 0.41 -19.14 0.68
CA THR A 84 -1.05 -19.11 0.56
C THR A 84 -1.69 -18.06 1.46
N GLU A 85 -0.95 -17.60 2.47
CA GLU A 85 -1.37 -16.57 3.41
C GLU A 85 -0.17 -15.74 3.87
N LEU A 86 -0.44 -14.53 4.34
CA LEU A 86 0.59 -13.65 4.88
C LEU A 86 0.93 -14.10 6.32
N PRO A 87 2.20 -14.38 6.63
CA PRO A 87 2.63 -14.59 8.01
C PRO A 87 2.33 -13.37 8.88
N ALA A 88 2.08 -13.58 10.18
CA ALA A 88 1.67 -12.51 11.10
C ALA A 88 2.65 -11.32 11.14
N ASN A 89 3.96 -11.60 11.11
CA ASN A 89 4.99 -10.56 11.06
C ASN A 89 4.95 -9.74 9.76
N MET A 90 4.66 -10.38 8.62
CA MET A 90 4.50 -9.70 7.34
C MET A 90 3.22 -8.86 7.31
N LEU A 91 2.13 -9.40 7.86
CA LEU A 91 0.86 -8.71 7.95
C LEU A 91 0.98 -7.42 8.79
N SER A 92 1.60 -7.52 9.98
CA SER A 92 1.89 -6.35 10.82
C SER A 92 2.74 -5.32 10.09
N ARG A 93 3.82 -5.75 9.43
CA ARG A 93 4.67 -4.85 8.66
C ARG A 93 3.94 -4.16 7.51
N PHE A 94 2.92 -4.81 6.92
CA PHE A 94 2.16 -4.24 5.82
C PHE A 94 1.08 -3.26 6.26
N THR A 95 0.63 -3.31 7.51
CA THR A 95 -0.44 -2.45 8.03
C THR A 95 0.05 -1.39 9.03
N LEU A 96 1.13 -1.68 9.78
CA LEU A 96 1.74 -0.74 10.72
C LEU A 96 2.90 -0.01 10.03
N ILE A 97 2.59 0.92 9.14
CA ILE A 97 3.58 1.61 8.32
C ILE A 97 3.92 3.00 8.86
N ASP A 98 5.13 3.43 8.58
CA ASP A 98 5.58 4.79 8.78
C ASP A 98 5.26 5.63 7.53
N TYR A 99 4.19 6.41 7.56
CA TYR A 99 3.73 7.23 6.43
C TYR A 99 4.75 8.29 5.96
N ASP A 100 5.86 8.47 6.67
CA ASP A 100 6.94 9.33 6.22
C ASP A 100 7.84 8.63 5.19
N ARG A 101 8.11 7.35 5.41
CA ARG A 101 9.06 6.57 4.62
C ARG A 101 8.42 5.63 3.64
N GLU A 102 7.17 5.30 3.86
CA GLU A 102 6.42 4.41 2.99
C GLU A 102 4.97 4.85 2.89
N MET A 103 4.34 4.49 1.81
CA MET A 103 2.91 4.65 1.61
C MET A 103 2.33 3.35 1.07
N ALA A 104 1.19 2.98 1.59
CA ALA A 104 0.37 1.92 1.01
C ALA A 104 -1.06 2.45 0.84
N LEU A 105 -1.57 2.36 -0.38
CA LEU A 105 -2.95 2.68 -0.72
C LEU A 105 -3.71 1.38 -0.95
N VAL A 106 -4.86 1.25 -0.34
CA VAL A 106 -5.80 0.16 -0.57
C VAL A 106 -6.99 0.66 -1.37
N ALA A 107 -7.42 -0.13 -2.34
CA ALA A 107 -8.71 0.06 -2.99
C ALA A 107 -9.73 -0.82 -2.31
N VAL A 108 -10.83 -0.24 -1.85
CA VAL A 108 -11.87 -0.89 -1.05
C VAL A 108 -13.21 -0.74 -1.74
N VAL A 109 -13.95 -1.82 -1.86
CA VAL A 109 -15.36 -1.83 -2.27
C VAL A 109 -16.25 -2.17 -1.09
N LYS A 110 -17.47 -1.63 -1.11
CA LYS A 110 -18.51 -1.98 -0.15
C LYS A 110 -19.36 -3.11 -0.71
N GLU A 111 -19.48 -4.18 0.03
CA GLU A 111 -20.30 -5.34 -0.29
C GLU A 111 -21.48 -5.41 0.66
N ARG A 112 -22.67 -5.64 0.10
CA ARG A 112 -23.91 -5.78 0.89
C ARG A 112 -24.29 -7.25 0.98
N HIS A 113 -24.40 -7.73 2.18
CA HIS A 113 -24.80 -9.09 2.47
C HIS A 113 -26.14 -9.06 3.21
N ALA A 114 -27.12 -9.81 2.72
CA ALA A 114 -28.35 -10.07 3.47
C ALA A 114 -28.13 -11.31 4.35
N ASN A 115 -28.38 -11.19 5.66
CA ASN A 115 -28.41 -12.34 6.55
C ASN A 115 -29.72 -13.15 6.37
N GLU A 116 -29.86 -14.28 7.05
CA GLU A 116 -31.01 -15.15 6.99
C GLU A 116 -32.34 -14.44 7.44
N ASP A 117 -32.20 -13.41 8.26
CA ASP A 117 -33.32 -12.59 8.77
C ASP A 117 -33.68 -11.44 7.81
N GLY A 118 -33.00 -11.31 6.67
CA GLY A 118 -33.20 -10.25 5.68
C GLY A 118 -32.59 -8.90 6.07
N GLU A 119 -31.79 -8.84 7.12
CA GLU A 119 -31.06 -7.64 7.52
C GLU A 119 -29.85 -7.45 6.61
N ILE A 120 -29.68 -6.25 6.05
CA ILE A 120 -28.57 -5.93 5.14
C ILE A 120 -27.39 -5.42 5.98
N THR A 121 -26.30 -6.15 5.96
CA THR A 121 -25.02 -5.71 6.49
C THR A 121 -24.10 -5.25 5.37
N GLU A 122 -23.41 -4.15 5.58
CA GLU A 122 -22.41 -3.62 4.65
C GLU A 122 -21.01 -3.92 5.21
N THR A 123 -20.18 -4.58 4.41
CA THR A 123 -18.80 -4.88 4.76
C THR A 123 -17.86 -4.31 3.71
N GLU A 124 -16.63 -3.98 4.10
CA GLU A 124 -15.60 -3.55 3.18
C GLU A 124 -14.73 -4.73 2.74
N ARG A 125 -14.34 -4.72 1.46
CA ARG A 125 -13.39 -5.68 0.89
C ARG A 125 -12.27 -4.96 0.17
N VAL A 126 -11.03 -5.29 0.50
CA VAL A 126 -9.86 -4.84 -0.28
C VAL A 126 -9.83 -5.57 -1.62
N VAL A 127 -9.72 -4.81 -2.71
CA VAL A 127 -9.67 -5.31 -4.09
C VAL A 127 -8.40 -4.93 -4.83
N GLY A 128 -7.53 -4.14 -4.21
CA GLY A 128 -6.23 -3.81 -4.75
C GLY A 128 -5.37 -3.09 -3.73
N VAL A 129 -4.06 -3.19 -3.91
CA VAL A 129 -3.06 -2.53 -3.05
C VAL A 129 -1.93 -2.01 -3.92
N SER A 130 -1.58 -0.74 -3.78
CA SER A 130 -0.34 -0.17 -4.25
C SER A 130 0.49 0.32 -3.07
N ARG A 131 1.80 0.17 -3.15
CA ARG A 131 2.71 0.56 -2.08
C ARG A 131 4.01 1.07 -2.65
N TYR A 132 4.63 2.04 -1.99
CA TYR A 132 6.05 2.30 -2.16
C TYR A 132 6.78 2.32 -0.82
N ILE A 133 8.08 2.06 -0.88
CA ILE A 133 9.02 2.22 0.23
C ILE A 133 10.14 3.12 -0.28
N THR A 134 10.39 4.21 0.44
CA THR A 134 11.47 5.16 0.11
C THR A 134 12.83 4.51 0.32
N ASN A 135 13.70 4.65 -0.66
CA ASN A 135 15.06 4.16 -0.59
C ASN A 135 15.92 4.99 0.38
N PRO A 136 17.05 4.47 0.84
CA PRO A 136 17.95 5.19 1.76
C PRO A 136 18.44 6.55 1.23
N ASP A 137 18.44 6.76 -0.09
CA ASP A 137 18.79 8.02 -0.73
C ASP A 137 17.74 9.14 -0.52
N GLN A 138 16.56 8.79 -0.01
CA GLN A 138 15.41 9.68 0.23
C GLN A 138 14.93 10.43 -1.02
N SER A 139 15.39 10.06 -2.20
CA SER A 139 15.02 10.67 -3.48
C SER A 139 14.28 9.70 -4.41
N THR A 140 14.45 8.40 -4.19
CA THR A 140 13.82 7.36 -4.98
C THR A 140 13.01 6.41 -4.11
N CYS A 141 12.08 5.66 -4.70
CA CYS A 141 11.32 4.64 -3.99
C CYS A 141 11.08 3.40 -4.84
N GLU A 142 10.92 2.27 -4.18
CA GLU A 142 10.51 1.02 -4.82
C GLU A 142 9.03 0.79 -4.61
N PHE A 143 8.29 0.51 -5.71
CA PHE A 143 6.87 0.25 -5.63
C PHE A 143 6.51 -1.20 -5.85
N SER A 144 5.31 -1.55 -5.40
CA SER A 144 4.64 -2.80 -5.72
C SER A 144 3.14 -2.57 -5.84
N LEU A 145 2.48 -3.34 -6.71
CA LEU A 145 1.06 -3.24 -6.97
C LEU A 145 0.46 -4.63 -7.16
N VAL A 146 -0.74 -4.83 -6.66
CA VAL A 146 -1.53 -6.04 -6.91
C VAL A 146 -3.02 -5.69 -6.89
N VAL A 147 -3.79 -6.32 -7.75
CA VAL A 147 -5.24 -6.18 -7.89
C VAL A 147 -5.86 -7.57 -7.79
N ALA A 148 -7.02 -7.67 -7.15
CA ALA A 148 -7.80 -8.90 -7.10
C ALA A 148 -8.13 -9.38 -8.52
N ASP A 149 -8.05 -10.70 -8.76
CA ASP A 149 -8.21 -11.27 -10.10
C ASP A 149 -9.58 -10.93 -10.72
N ASP A 150 -10.64 -10.88 -9.92
CA ASP A 150 -12.01 -10.50 -10.33
C ASP A 150 -12.15 -8.99 -10.65
N PHE A 151 -11.15 -8.17 -10.32
CA PHE A 151 -11.06 -6.75 -10.66
C PHE A 151 -10.03 -6.45 -11.75
N ALA A 152 -9.36 -7.46 -12.28
CA ALA A 152 -8.42 -7.30 -13.39
C ALA A 152 -9.10 -6.72 -14.65
N GLY A 153 -8.38 -5.86 -15.38
CA GLY A 153 -8.88 -5.25 -16.61
C GLY A 153 -9.94 -4.14 -16.43
N LYS A 154 -10.34 -3.82 -15.21
CA LYS A 154 -11.32 -2.75 -14.91
C LYS A 154 -10.70 -1.36 -14.74
N GLY A 155 -9.39 -1.21 -14.97
CA GLY A 155 -8.65 0.05 -14.85
C GLY A 155 -8.19 0.37 -13.41
N LEU A 156 -8.48 -0.51 -12.45
CA LEU A 156 -8.12 -0.30 -11.04
C LEU A 156 -6.60 -0.24 -10.84
N GLY A 157 -5.83 -1.09 -11.53
CA GLY A 157 -4.36 -1.09 -11.45
C GLY A 157 -3.77 0.25 -11.87
N SER A 158 -4.20 0.79 -13.02
CA SER A 158 -3.74 2.10 -13.51
C SER A 158 -4.09 3.21 -12.53
N ARG A 159 -5.30 3.21 -11.96
CA ARG A 159 -5.70 4.22 -10.97
C ARG A 159 -4.87 4.12 -9.69
N LEU A 160 -4.64 2.92 -9.18
CA LEU A 160 -3.77 2.72 -8.02
C LEU A 160 -2.33 3.17 -8.29
N MET A 161 -1.82 2.92 -9.51
CA MET A 161 -0.48 3.38 -9.90
C MET A 161 -0.42 4.90 -9.98
N GLU A 162 -1.40 5.55 -10.61
CA GLU A 162 -1.50 7.01 -10.67
C GLU A 162 -1.55 7.61 -9.27
N SER A 163 -2.43 7.10 -8.40
CA SER A 163 -2.58 7.60 -7.03
C SER A 163 -1.28 7.46 -6.21
N ILE A 164 -0.59 6.34 -6.31
CA ILE A 164 0.66 6.16 -5.55
C ILE A 164 1.80 7.04 -6.10
N MET A 165 1.82 7.29 -7.42
CA MET A 165 2.77 8.21 -8.05
C MET A 165 2.49 9.66 -7.64
N GLU A 166 1.23 10.08 -7.51
CA GLU A 166 0.86 11.41 -7.01
C GLU A 166 1.38 11.62 -5.59
N VAL A 167 1.18 10.63 -4.70
CA VAL A 167 1.71 10.70 -3.33
C VAL A 167 3.23 10.77 -3.32
N ALA A 168 3.91 9.95 -4.13
CA ALA A 168 5.37 9.98 -4.23
C ALA A 168 5.89 11.35 -4.71
N ARG A 169 5.22 11.95 -5.70
CA ARG A 169 5.55 13.28 -6.22
C ARG A 169 5.34 14.37 -5.17
N GLU A 170 4.25 14.34 -4.42
CA GLU A 170 3.99 15.28 -3.32
C GLU A 170 5.02 15.18 -2.20
N LYS A 171 5.56 13.98 -1.97
CA LYS A 171 6.65 13.73 -1.02
C LYS A 171 8.03 14.17 -1.56
N GLY A 172 8.11 14.65 -2.80
CA GLY A 172 9.35 15.11 -3.42
C GLY A 172 10.25 13.99 -3.93
N LEU A 173 9.72 12.78 -4.09
CA LEU A 173 10.47 11.67 -4.69
C LEU A 173 10.60 11.90 -6.19
N SER A 174 11.81 11.74 -6.71
CA SER A 174 12.15 12.01 -8.11
C SER A 174 11.92 10.81 -9.03
N GLU A 175 11.96 9.61 -8.47
CA GLU A 175 11.87 8.37 -9.23
C GLU A 175 11.15 7.28 -8.44
N ILE A 176 10.29 6.52 -9.14
CA ILE A 176 9.62 5.34 -8.62
C ILE A 176 10.04 4.12 -9.44
N ILE A 177 10.58 3.10 -8.80
CA ILE A 177 11.20 1.93 -9.42
C ILE A 177 10.37 0.70 -9.08
N GLY A 178 10.18 -0.19 -10.05
CA GLY A 178 9.50 -1.47 -9.84
C GLY A 178 10.26 -2.63 -10.46
N LEU A 179 10.36 -3.73 -9.73
CA LEU A 179 10.87 -4.99 -10.26
C LEU A 179 9.70 -5.82 -10.76
N VAL A 180 9.66 -6.07 -12.07
CA VAL A 180 8.59 -6.80 -12.73
C VAL A 180 9.14 -8.05 -13.39
N LEU A 181 8.53 -9.20 -13.11
CA LEU A 181 8.89 -10.45 -13.78
C LEU A 181 8.52 -10.37 -15.26
N VAL A 182 9.40 -10.88 -16.13
CA VAL A 182 9.27 -10.81 -17.59
C VAL A 182 7.96 -11.44 -18.10
N ASN A 183 7.45 -12.46 -17.41
CA ASN A 183 6.20 -13.12 -17.73
C ASN A 183 4.94 -12.41 -17.17
N ASN A 184 5.10 -11.34 -16.39
CA ASN A 184 3.99 -10.52 -15.92
C ASN A 184 3.60 -9.45 -16.95
N GLY A 185 3.05 -9.90 -18.09
CA GLY A 185 2.69 -9.03 -19.20
C GLY A 185 1.64 -7.97 -18.87
N ASN A 186 0.80 -8.19 -17.87
CA ASN A 186 -0.19 -7.19 -17.43
C ASN A 186 0.50 -6.02 -16.74
N MET A 187 1.45 -6.29 -15.86
CA MET A 187 2.20 -5.26 -15.16
C MET A 187 3.13 -4.47 -16.08
N LEU A 188 3.71 -5.14 -17.10
CA LEU A 188 4.58 -4.47 -18.08
C LEU A 188 3.83 -3.52 -19.03
N LYS A 189 2.49 -3.57 -19.07
CA LYS A 189 1.63 -2.67 -19.88
C LYS A 189 0.98 -1.56 -19.07
N LEU A 190 1.20 -1.55 -17.76
CA LEU A 190 0.66 -0.56 -16.85
C LEU A 190 1.42 0.75 -16.94
#